data_1b3e6c7f9d4b93850a20d85928b139c1
#
_entry.id   1b3e6c7f9d4b93850a20d85928b139c1
#
_cell.length_a   1.000
_cell.length_b   1.000
_cell.length_c   1.000
_cell.angle_alpha   90.00
_cell.angle_beta   90.00
_cell.angle_gamma   90.00
#
_symmetry.space_group_name_H-M   'P 1'
#
loop_
_entity.id
_entity.type
_entity.pdbx_description
1 polymer ?
#
loop_
_entity_poly.entity_id
_entity_poly.type
_entity_poly.pdbx_seq_one_letter_code
_entity_poly.pdbx_strand_id
1 'polypeptide(L)'
;MFYAIFRLITMFLVSGIAGVIGRSLLGDLAGWLIALSILGYSLLSSYINQARLDVFAKGAGISSLSGFGAAWSEIFFRLQRIISGLRKDIEQVERQHKRFIEAFQASPNGIVMLDDQDQIEWCNAIAEQFLEIQFKRDALQRIHYIVRKPEFVQYMMSRQFEEPVVLEKMGSAASLILRLQVFPFSENRRLILIQNITDLSKAEAMRRDFVANVSHEMRTPLTVMMGFLETVQTLELPPEQKAQYLEMMMDQGRRMKNLVEDLLTLANLEANTQPAPMNSISMSYLMSLIKNDAYALSQGKHSLNFDLKTPCNLLGEEREVLSAFSNLVSNAIRYTPNVGSVSATWSVNAAGEGEFTVTDTGPGISSEHIPRLTERFYRVDRSRSRETGGTGLGLAIVKHVANRHQANLVIESTPGRGSKFILRFPPVRTS
;
A
#
# COMPACT_ATOMS: atom_id res chain seq x y z
N MET A 1 54.88 29.94 -25.06
CA MET A 1 55.91 31.04 -25.18
C MET A 1 56.90 30.69 -26.32
N PHE A 2 57.54 29.52 -26.35
CA PHE A 2 58.54 29.13 -27.37
C PHE A 2 57.97 29.17 -28.82
N TYR A 3 56.77 28.70 -29.04
CA TYR A 3 56.10 28.67 -30.39
C TYR A 3 55.75 30.09 -30.91
N ALA A 4 55.38 31.01 -30.04
CA ALA A 4 55.10 32.37 -30.42
C ALA A 4 56.37 33.12 -30.83
N ILE A 5 57.48 32.91 -30.09
CA ILE A 5 58.80 33.44 -30.42
C ILE A 5 59.32 32.87 -31.71
N PHE A 6 59.20 31.56 -31.91
CA PHE A 6 59.59 30.87 -33.15
C PHE A 6 58.81 31.42 -34.36
N ARG A 7 57.50 31.63 -34.25
CA ARG A 7 56.64 32.20 -35.26
C ARG A 7 57.01 33.63 -35.60
N LEU A 8 57.29 34.46 -34.62
CA LEU A 8 57.80 35.81 -34.84
C LEU A 8 59.15 35.81 -35.61
N ILE A 9 60.05 34.97 -35.25
CA ILE A 9 61.36 34.82 -35.90
C ILE A 9 61.17 34.36 -37.34
N THR A 10 60.31 33.34 -37.60
CA THR A 10 60.05 32.87 -38.99
C THR A 10 59.37 33.90 -39.84
N MET A 11 58.46 34.71 -39.26
CA MET A 11 57.78 35.82 -39.94
C MET A 11 58.82 36.89 -40.39
N PHE A 12 59.66 37.30 -39.49
CA PHE A 12 60.68 38.31 -39.80
C PHE A 12 61.68 37.75 -40.87
N LEU A 13 62.04 36.48 -40.79
CA LEU A 13 62.93 35.84 -41.72
C LEU A 13 62.32 35.72 -43.11
N VAL A 14 61.06 35.29 -43.21
CA VAL A 14 60.31 35.19 -44.48
C VAL A 14 60.10 36.56 -45.10
N SER A 15 59.70 37.54 -44.34
CA SER A 15 59.50 38.94 -44.77
C SER A 15 60.83 39.53 -45.23
N GLY A 16 61.92 39.30 -44.49
CA GLY A 16 63.25 39.75 -44.87
C GLY A 16 63.78 39.13 -46.15
N ILE A 17 63.64 37.81 -46.32
CA ILE A 17 64.06 37.08 -47.53
C ILE A 17 63.25 37.53 -48.73
N ALA A 18 61.91 37.69 -48.59
CA ALA A 18 61.06 38.19 -49.68
C ALA A 18 61.39 39.65 -50.04
N GLY A 19 61.76 40.43 -49.09
CA GLY A 19 62.21 41.82 -49.32
C GLY A 19 63.55 41.89 -50.09
N VAL A 20 64.49 41.02 -49.71
CA VAL A 20 65.78 40.94 -50.40
C VAL A 20 65.62 40.44 -51.87
N ILE A 21 64.79 39.42 -52.07
CA ILE A 21 64.47 38.90 -53.43
C ILE A 21 63.76 39.96 -54.25
N GLY A 22 62.76 40.63 -53.68
CA GLY A 22 62.05 41.74 -54.35
C GLY A 22 62.94 42.92 -54.71
N ARG A 23 63.92 43.22 -53.86
CA ARG A 23 64.94 44.25 -54.07
C ARG A 23 65.84 43.91 -55.28
N SER A 24 66.25 42.63 -55.39
CA SER A 24 67.10 42.20 -56.51
C SER A 24 66.39 42.09 -57.86
N LEU A 25 65.08 41.88 -57.89
CA LEU A 25 64.24 41.68 -59.08
C LEU A 25 63.49 42.94 -59.55
N LEU A 26 63.08 43.82 -58.65
CA LEU A 26 62.15 44.91 -58.97
C LEU A 26 62.62 46.28 -58.40
N GLY A 27 63.79 46.35 -57.81
CA GLY A 27 64.36 47.55 -57.24
C GLY A 27 64.12 47.77 -55.75
N ASP A 28 64.88 48.73 -55.16
CA ASP A 28 64.89 48.92 -53.70
C ASP A 28 63.53 49.26 -53.09
N LEU A 29 62.73 50.06 -53.74
CA LEU A 29 61.41 50.46 -53.24
C LEU A 29 60.41 49.36 -53.24
N ALA A 30 60.41 48.47 -54.27
CA ALA A 30 59.56 47.29 -54.42
C ALA A 30 59.86 46.24 -53.37
N GLY A 31 61.16 46.00 -53.04
CA GLY A 31 61.56 45.08 -51.99
C GLY A 31 61.04 45.44 -50.63
N TRP A 32 61.14 46.72 -50.25
CA TRP A 32 60.55 47.18 -48.97
C TRP A 32 59.02 47.10 -48.90
N LEU A 33 58.32 47.41 -50.00
CA LEU A 33 56.86 47.29 -50.07
C LEU A 33 56.40 45.82 -49.93
N ILE A 34 57.08 44.86 -50.54
CA ILE A 34 56.76 43.44 -50.39
C ILE A 34 57.00 42.98 -48.94
N ALA A 35 58.12 43.37 -48.33
CA ALA A 35 58.43 43.04 -46.93
C ALA A 35 57.39 43.61 -45.96
N LEU A 36 57.03 44.88 -46.13
CA LEU A 36 56.00 45.53 -45.33
C LEU A 36 54.59 44.95 -45.53
N SER A 37 54.24 44.57 -46.78
CA SER A 37 52.94 43.93 -47.06
C SER A 37 52.81 42.55 -46.42
N ILE A 38 53.84 41.70 -46.44
CA ILE A 38 53.85 40.41 -45.78
C ILE A 38 53.76 40.56 -44.24
N LEU A 39 54.51 41.50 -43.68
CA LEU A 39 54.48 41.78 -42.27
C LEU A 39 53.13 42.33 -41.85
N GLY A 40 52.57 43.29 -42.57
CA GLY A 40 51.23 43.84 -42.33
C GLY A 40 50.12 42.82 -42.38
N TYR A 41 50.13 41.97 -43.42
CA TYR A 41 49.18 40.86 -43.54
C TYR A 41 49.25 39.91 -42.37
N SER A 42 50.45 39.55 -41.92
CA SER A 42 50.63 38.63 -40.83
C SER A 42 50.18 39.23 -39.48
N LEU A 43 50.47 40.52 -39.22
CA LEU A 43 49.99 41.21 -38.02
C LEU A 43 48.48 41.36 -38.02
N LEU A 44 47.88 41.73 -39.17
CA LEU A 44 46.42 41.85 -39.32
C LEU A 44 45.73 40.50 -39.13
N SER A 45 46.27 39.43 -39.72
CA SER A 45 45.77 38.07 -39.53
C SER A 45 45.83 37.64 -38.04
N SER A 46 46.91 37.94 -37.33
CA SER A 46 47.06 37.66 -35.90
C SER A 46 46.07 38.42 -35.08
N TYR A 47 45.88 39.71 -35.36
CA TYR A 47 44.91 40.60 -34.67
C TYR A 47 43.47 40.07 -34.85
N ILE A 48 43.09 39.77 -36.10
CA ILE A 48 41.74 39.21 -36.42
C ILE A 48 41.51 37.90 -35.66
N ASN A 49 42.50 37.03 -35.59
CA ASN A 49 42.39 35.76 -34.88
C ASN A 49 42.26 35.95 -33.35
N GLN A 50 42.99 36.92 -32.83
CA GLN A 50 42.88 37.29 -31.39
C GLN A 50 41.52 37.92 -31.06
N ALA A 51 40.99 38.78 -31.92
CA ALA A 51 39.68 39.40 -31.74
C ALA A 51 38.56 38.31 -31.78
N ARG A 52 38.67 37.34 -32.71
CA ARG A 52 37.73 36.20 -32.80
C ARG A 52 37.80 35.31 -31.56
N LEU A 53 38.99 35.11 -30.97
CA LEU A 53 39.18 34.38 -29.71
C LEU A 53 38.50 35.11 -28.54
N ASP A 54 38.59 36.42 -28.47
CA ASP A 54 37.94 37.24 -27.45
C ASP A 54 36.41 37.14 -27.55
N VAL A 55 35.86 37.21 -28.76
CA VAL A 55 34.42 37.04 -29.03
C VAL A 55 33.95 35.63 -28.62
N PHE A 56 34.74 34.61 -28.90
CA PHE A 56 34.43 33.25 -28.49
C PHE A 56 34.48 33.13 -26.94
N ALA A 57 35.49 33.69 -26.28
CA ALA A 57 35.61 33.68 -24.83
C ALA A 57 34.45 34.38 -24.11
N LYS A 58 33.84 35.37 -24.78
CA LYS A 58 32.65 36.12 -24.29
C LYS A 58 31.33 35.38 -24.52
N GLY A 59 31.35 34.13 -24.99
CA GLY A 59 30.16 33.27 -25.11
C GLY A 59 29.50 33.21 -26.49
N ALA A 60 30.16 33.71 -27.54
CA ALA A 60 29.68 33.52 -28.90
C ALA A 60 29.82 32.02 -29.33
N GLY A 61 28.79 31.49 -29.96
CA GLY A 61 28.73 30.07 -30.32
C GLY A 61 29.86 29.59 -31.21
N ILE A 62 30.03 28.27 -31.31
CA ILE A 62 31.06 27.52 -32.04
C ILE A 62 31.15 27.92 -33.54
N SER A 63 30.03 28.43 -34.11
CA SER A 63 29.97 28.94 -35.48
C SER A 63 30.91 30.11 -35.80
N SER A 64 31.38 30.86 -34.76
CA SER A 64 32.32 31.98 -34.91
C SER A 64 33.76 31.53 -35.19
N LEU A 65 34.03 30.23 -35.12
CA LEU A 65 35.36 29.64 -35.23
C LEU A 65 35.75 29.16 -36.63
N SER A 66 34.92 29.38 -37.66
CA SER A 66 35.22 29.03 -39.03
C SER A 66 36.12 30.06 -39.74
N GLY A 67 37.14 29.63 -40.46
CA GLY A 67 37.99 30.48 -41.33
C GLY A 67 39.34 30.93 -40.74
N PHE A 68 39.93 30.14 -39.82
CA PHE A 68 41.27 30.38 -39.31
C PHE A 68 42.38 29.78 -40.20
N GLY A 69 43.55 30.45 -40.24
CA GLY A 69 44.75 29.87 -40.88
C GLY A 69 45.21 28.56 -40.18
N ALA A 70 45.93 27.73 -40.91
CA ALA A 70 46.28 26.35 -40.52
C ALA A 70 46.88 26.20 -39.09
N ALA A 71 47.66 27.16 -38.61
CA ALA A 71 48.25 27.11 -37.27
C ALA A 71 47.26 27.36 -36.11
N TRP A 72 46.22 28.16 -36.36
CA TRP A 72 45.18 28.46 -35.37
C TRP A 72 44.07 27.40 -35.38
N SER A 73 43.81 26.78 -36.52
CA SER A 73 42.79 25.77 -36.65
C SER A 73 43.01 24.58 -35.73
N GLU A 74 44.23 24.15 -35.51
CA GLU A 74 44.56 23.06 -34.58
C GLU A 74 44.30 23.42 -33.14
N ILE A 75 44.64 24.64 -32.69
CA ILE A 75 44.39 25.10 -31.34
C ILE A 75 42.87 25.18 -31.06
N PHE A 76 42.12 25.74 -32.00
CA PHE A 76 40.67 25.83 -31.91
C PHE A 76 40.01 24.44 -31.93
N PHE A 77 40.46 23.51 -32.75
CA PHE A 77 39.93 22.17 -32.78
C PHE A 77 40.17 21.43 -31.46
N ARG A 78 41.35 21.59 -30.84
CA ARG A 78 41.62 21.04 -29.51
C ARG A 78 40.72 21.69 -28.43
N LEU A 79 40.60 23.03 -28.47
CA LEU A 79 39.74 23.78 -27.52
C LEU A 79 38.25 23.36 -27.64
N GLN A 80 37.79 23.26 -28.89
CA GLN A 80 36.42 22.80 -29.17
C GLN A 80 36.18 21.38 -28.66
N ARG A 81 37.15 20.47 -28.85
CA ARG A 81 37.06 19.08 -28.32
C ARG A 81 36.97 19.06 -26.80
N ILE A 82 37.78 19.88 -26.13
CA ILE A 82 37.76 19.96 -24.65
C ILE A 82 36.41 20.52 -24.18
N ILE A 83 35.95 21.64 -24.75
CA ILE A 83 34.66 22.24 -24.35
C ILE A 83 33.49 21.31 -24.64
N SER A 84 33.47 20.64 -25.79
CA SER A 84 32.41 19.69 -26.12
C SER A 84 32.45 18.44 -25.22
N GLY A 85 33.63 18.00 -24.81
CA GLY A 85 33.81 16.96 -23.79
C GLY A 85 33.22 17.38 -22.43
N LEU A 86 33.64 18.52 -21.91
CA LEU A 86 33.16 19.05 -20.63
C LEU A 86 31.63 19.27 -20.64
N ARG A 87 31.05 19.79 -21.73
CA ARG A 87 29.59 19.93 -21.86
C ARG A 87 28.89 18.57 -21.79
N LYS A 88 29.40 17.56 -22.47
CA LYS A 88 28.83 16.20 -22.40
C LYS A 88 28.91 15.62 -20.99
N ASP A 89 30.02 15.84 -20.30
CA ASP A 89 30.20 15.37 -18.94
C ASP A 89 29.21 16.08 -17.98
N ILE A 90 29.05 17.40 -18.09
CA ILE A 90 28.06 18.17 -17.32
C ILE A 90 26.63 17.65 -17.62
N GLU A 91 26.26 17.55 -18.89
CA GLU A 91 24.94 17.03 -19.28
C GLU A 91 24.71 15.59 -18.81
N GLN A 92 25.76 14.78 -18.73
CA GLN A 92 25.67 13.43 -18.21
C GLN A 92 25.43 13.43 -16.69
N VAL A 93 26.16 14.25 -15.94
CA VAL A 93 25.99 14.42 -14.50
C VAL A 93 24.59 14.98 -14.19
N GLU A 94 24.15 16.00 -14.92
CA GLU A 94 22.79 16.56 -14.77
C GLU A 94 21.71 15.52 -15.04
N ARG A 95 21.86 14.72 -16.11
CA ARG A 95 20.93 13.64 -16.43
C ARG A 95 20.92 12.57 -15.33
N GLN A 96 22.08 12.20 -14.79
CA GLN A 96 22.16 11.24 -13.69
C GLN A 96 21.49 11.80 -12.42
N HIS A 97 21.77 13.05 -12.07
CA HIS A 97 21.15 13.73 -10.93
C HIS A 97 19.63 13.80 -11.07
N LYS A 98 19.14 14.20 -12.25
CA LYS A 98 17.70 14.26 -12.53
C LYS A 98 17.04 12.89 -12.38
N ARG A 99 17.62 11.82 -12.95
CA ARG A 99 17.10 10.45 -12.80
C ARG A 99 17.08 9.99 -11.35
N PHE A 100 18.07 10.37 -10.58
CA PHE A 100 18.13 10.05 -9.15
C PHE A 100 16.98 10.72 -8.38
N ILE A 101 16.76 12.01 -8.59
CA ILE A 101 15.64 12.73 -7.98
C ILE A 101 14.29 12.16 -8.43
N GLU A 102 14.12 11.84 -9.72
CA GLU A 102 12.90 11.22 -10.23
C GLU A 102 12.62 9.86 -9.56
N ALA A 103 13.65 9.04 -9.33
CA ALA A 103 13.51 7.76 -8.63
C ALA A 103 13.06 7.95 -7.16
N PHE A 104 13.60 8.93 -6.45
CA PHE A 104 13.17 9.25 -5.08
C PHE A 104 11.75 9.84 -5.03
N GLN A 105 11.38 10.64 -6.03
CA GLN A 105 10.00 11.15 -6.16
C GLN A 105 8.98 10.04 -6.44
N ALA A 106 9.36 9.00 -7.18
CA ALA A 106 8.49 7.85 -7.48
C ALA A 106 8.38 6.84 -6.33
N SER A 107 9.11 7.02 -5.23
CA SER A 107 9.05 6.14 -4.06
C SER A 107 7.64 6.15 -3.46
N PRO A 108 7.05 4.99 -3.12
CA PRO A 108 5.80 4.90 -2.37
C PRO A 108 5.94 5.34 -0.90
N ASN A 109 7.17 5.47 -0.42
CA ASN A 109 7.48 5.96 0.92
C ASN A 109 7.75 7.46 0.90
N GLY A 110 7.37 8.15 1.96
CA GLY A 110 7.79 9.53 2.18
C GLY A 110 9.28 9.58 2.50
N ILE A 111 9.99 10.51 1.87
CA ILE A 111 11.42 10.72 2.09
C ILE A 111 11.64 12.21 2.36
N VAL A 112 12.32 12.50 3.47
CA VAL A 112 12.74 13.86 3.84
C VAL A 112 14.24 13.85 4.09
N MET A 113 14.96 14.76 3.46
CA MET A 113 16.38 14.98 3.70
C MET A 113 16.54 16.21 4.60
N LEU A 114 17.33 16.05 5.64
CA LEU A 114 17.64 17.10 6.61
C LEU A 114 19.13 17.41 6.59
N ASP A 115 19.43 18.67 6.85
CA ASP A 115 20.80 19.14 7.12
C ASP A 115 21.26 18.79 8.55
N ASP A 116 22.41 19.30 8.96
CA ASP A 116 23.01 19.13 10.28
C ASP A 116 22.21 19.77 11.43
N GLN A 117 21.34 20.75 11.09
CA GLN A 117 20.48 21.48 12.04
C GLN A 117 19.04 20.96 12.09
N ASP A 118 18.74 19.82 11.45
CA ASP A 118 17.41 19.23 11.28
C ASP A 118 16.46 20.09 10.43
N GLN A 119 17.01 20.93 9.52
CA GLN A 119 16.22 21.71 8.58
C GLN A 119 15.92 20.88 7.33
N ILE A 120 14.75 21.09 6.73
CA ILE A 120 14.32 20.37 5.53
C ILE A 120 15.10 20.87 4.32
N GLU A 121 16.01 20.05 3.80
CA GLU A 121 16.77 20.31 2.59
C GLU A 121 16.00 19.87 1.33
N TRP A 122 15.27 18.75 1.44
CA TRP A 122 14.45 18.22 0.35
C TRP A 122 13.41 17.23 0.88
N CYS A 123 12.29 17.09 0.18
CA CYS A 123 11.33 16.04 0.43
C CYS A 123 10.62 15.65 -0.88
N ASN A 124 10.09 14.40 -0.92
CA ASN A 124 9.25 13.95 -2.03
C ASN A 124 7.77 14.26 -1.79
N ALA A 125 6.96 14.14 -2.84
CA ALA A 125 5.52 14.43 -2.78
C ALA A 125 4.76 13.58 -1.75
N ILE A 126 5.19 12.34 -1.52
CA ILE A 126 4.59 11.45 -0.52
C ILE A 126 4.86 11.95 0.91
N ALA A 127 6.06 12.44 1.18
CA ALA A 127 6.36 13.06 2.48
C ALA A 127 5.56 14.34 2.71
N GLU A 128 5.38 15.18 1.66
CA GLU A 128 4.51 16.36 1.73
C GLU A 128 3.09 15.96 2.14
N GLN A 129 2.54 14.91 1.51
CA GLN A 129 1.20 14.41 1.82
C GLN A 129 1.09 13.81 3.24
N PHE A 130 2.06 12.99 3.64
CA PHE A 130 2.02 12.30 4.94
C PHE A 130 2.22 13.24 6.11
N LEU A 131 3.14 14.21 6.00
CA LEU A 131 3.46 15.13 7.08
C LEU A 131 2.74 16.49 6.95
N GLU A 132 1.97 16.73 5.87
CA GLU A 132 1.33 18.01 5.55
C GLU A 132 2.35 19.16 5.44
N ILE A 133 3.53 18.83 4.92
CA ILE A 133 4.59 19.79 4.62
C ILE A 133 4.32 20.38 3.23
N GLN A 134 4.63 21.64 3.04
CA GLN A 134 4.72 22.28 1.73
C GLN A 134 6.18 22.69 1.50
N PHE A 135 6.93 21.92 0.73
CA PHE A 135 8.37 22.14 0.57
C PHE A 135 8.71 23.60 0.21
N LYS A 136 7.94 24.21 -0.69
CA LYS A 136 8.16 25.61 -1.10
C LYS A 136 8.07 26.63 0.06
N ARG A 137 7.27 26.34 1.08
CA ARG A 137 7.06 27.20 2.25
C ARG A 137 7.95 26.82 3.42
N ASP A 138 8.15 25.52 3.60
CA ASP A 138 8.70 24.93 4.81
C ASP A 138 10.18 24.52 4.63
N ALA A 139 10.77 24.76 3.45
CA ALA A 139 12.20 24.55 3.21
C ALA A 139 13.05 25.34 4.20
N LEU A 140 14.16 24.75 4.66
CA LEU A 140 15.08 25.30 5.65
C LEU A 140 14.47 25.57 7.03
N GLN A 141 13.25 25.09 7.29
CA GLN A 141 12.68 25.04 8.64
C GLN A 141 13.02 23.75 9.33
N ARG A 142 13.19 23.78 10.64
CA ARG A 142 13.42 22.58 11.44
C ARG A 142 12.19 21.70 11.44
N ILE A 143 12.34 20.43 11.07
CA ILE A 143 11.22 19.50 10.89
C ILE A 143 10.35 19.35 12.14
N HIS A 144 10.93 19.37 13.34
CA HIS A 144 10.19 19.26 14.61
C HIS A 144 9.34 20.50 14.96
N TYR A 145 9.49 21.63 14.26
CA TYR A 145 8.57 22.76 14.37
C TYR A 145 7.32 22.57 13.53
N ILE A 146 7.39 21.72 12.50
CA ILE A 146 6.28 21.40 11.61
C ILE A 146 5.55 20.17 12.14
N VAL A 147 6.28 19.09 12.37
CA VAL A 147 5.75 17.85 12.96
C VAL A 147 5.84 17.94 14.48
N ARG A 148 4.80 18.52 15.08
CA ARG A 148 4.75 18.84 16.53
C ARG A 148 4.28 17.69 17.43
N LYS A 149 4.28 16.45 16.95
CA LYS A 149 3.93 15.28 17.75
C LYS A 149 5.00 15.07 18.82
N PRO A 150 4.63 14.96 20.11
CA PRO A 150 5.61 14.83 21.21
C PRO A 150 6.57 13.65 21.00
N GLU A 151 6.05 12.54 20.52
CA GLU A 151 6.82 11.31 20.25
C GLU A 151 7.92 11.56 19.21
N PHE A 152 7.59 12.30 18.14
CA PHE A 152 8.55 12.65 17.10
C PHE A 152 9.58 13.66 17.58
N VAL A 153 9.14 14.70 18.33
CA VAL A 153 10.05 15.70 18.89
C VAL A 153 11.06 15.04 19.84
N GLN A 154 10.58 14.15 20.73
CA GLN A 154 11.45 13.40 21.63
C GLN A 154 12.43 12.50 20.87
N TYR A 155 11.96 11.81 19.82
CA TYR A 155 12.77 10.97 18.97
C TYR A 155 13.91 11.76 18.30
N MET A 156 13.60 12.94 17.74
CA MET A 156 14.61 13.81 17.13
C MET A 156 15.61 14.39 18.15
N MET A 157 15.15 14.71 19.37
CA MET A 157 16.00 15.25 20.44
C MET A 157 16.89 14.20 21.09
N SER A 158 16.41 12.96 21.21
CA SER A 158 17.18 11.85 21.82
C SER A 158 18.41 11.46 21.02
N ARG A 159 18.42 11.75 19.71
CA ARG A 159 19.48 11.33 18.77
C ARG A 159 19.69 9.80 18.72
N GLN A 160 18.75 9.03 19.25
CA GLN A 160 18.75 7.57 19.21
C GLN A 160 17.81 7.12 18.09
N PHE A 161 18.38 6.73 16.95
CA PHE A 161 17.63 6.40 15.73
C PHE A 161 17.63 4.90 15.42
N GLU A 162 18.00 4.06 16.39
CA GLU A 162 18.04 2.60 16.23
C GLU A 162 16.64 2.03 16.00
N GLU A 163 15.65 2.50 16.77
CA GLU A 163 14.25 2.10 16.63
C GLU A 163 13.43 3.18 15.94
N PRO A 164 12.49 2.80 15.04
CA PRO A 164 11.60 3.76 14.40
C PRO A 164 10.56 4.30 15.38
N VAL A 165 10.12 5.54 15.17
CA VAL A 165 8.96 6.09 15.87
C VAL A 165 7.69 5.88 15.05
N VAL A 166 6.59 5.52 15.74
CA VAL A 166 5.27 5.37 15.11
C VAL A 166 4.39 6.55 15.51
N LEU A 167 3.80 7.19 14.53
CA LEU A 167 2.89 8.32 14.72
C LEU A 167 1.50 7.97 14.22
N GLU A 168 0.51 8.20 15.06
CA GLU A 168 -0.89 8.17 14.65
C GLU A 168 -1.31 9.57 14.22
N LYS A 169 -1.83 9.70 13.00
CA LYS A 169 -2.32 10.94 12.44
C LYS A 169 -3.82 10.82 12.19
N MET A 170 -4.60 11.61 12.92
CA MET A 170 -6.03 11.77 12.65
C MET A 170 -6.19 12.79 11.51
N GLY A 171 -6.45 12.30 10.30
CA GLY A 171 -6.78 13.15 9.14
C GLY A 171 -8.29 13.33 8.99
N SER A 172 -8.70 14.32 8.18
CA SER A 172 -10.12 14.59 7.89
C SER A 172 -10.84 13.45 7.17
N ALA A 173 -10.12 12.54 6.51
CA ALA A 173 -10.69 11.44 5.72
C ALA A 173 -10.38 10.04 6.29
N ALA A 174 -9.24 9.83 6.96
CA ALA A 174 -8.89 8.55 7.58
C ALA A 174 -7.74 8.72 8.58
N SER A 175 -7.70 7.87 9.60
CA SER A 175 -6.55 7.75 10.51
C SER A 175 -5.42 7.04 9.79
N LEU A 176 -4.23 7.66 9.75
CA LEU A 176 -3.01 7.09 9.20
C LEU A 176 -2.06 6.71 10.34
N ILE A 177 -1.43 5.56 10.23
CA ILE A 177 -0.35 5.12 11.11
C ILE A 177 0.94 5.16 10.29
N LEU A 178 1.84 6.07 10.68
CA LEU A 178 3.09 6.32 9.99
C LEU A 178 4.26 5.82 10.83
N ARG A 179 5.15 5.03 10.23
CA ARG A 179 6.44 4.65 10.81
C ARG A 179 7.49 5.58 10.23
N LEU A 180 8.19 6.28 11.10
CA LEU A 180 9.29 7.19 10.73
C LEU A 180 10.59 6.63 11.26
N GLN A 181 11.59 6.52 10.40
CA GLN A 181 12.95 6.11 10.79
C GLN A 181 13.96 7.09 10.22
N VAL A 182 14.87 7.53 11.07
CA VAL A 182 15.95 8.45 10.71
C VAL A 182 17.21 7.64 10.43
N PHE A 183 17.83 7.91 9.29
CA PHE A 183 19.11 7.33 8.89
C PHE A 183 20.15 8.44 8.75
N PRO A 184 21.25 8.42 9.52
CA PRO A 184 22.35 9.34 9.27
C PRO A 184 23.04 8.97 7.95
N PHE A 185 23.34 9.98 7.13
CA PHE A 185 24.13 9.79 5.92
C PHE A 185 25.02 11.02 5.71
N SER A 186 26.17 10.85 5.09
CA SER A 186 27.14 11.88 4.71
C SER A 186 27.15 13.14 5.62
N GLU A 187 28.33 13.53 6.13
CA GLU A 187 28.63 14.81 6.81
C GLU A 187 27.50 15.40 7.71
N ASN A 188 27.00 14.61 8.68
CA ASN A 188 25.91 14.98 9.62
C ASN A 188 24.50 15.20 9.02
N ARG A 189 24.27 14.90 7.75
CA ARG A 189 22.92 14.92 7.16
C ARG A 189 22.10 13.72 7.60
N ARG A 190 20.77 13.84 7.57
CA ARG A 190 19.84 12.80 7.97
C ARG A 190 18.77 12.61 6.89
N LEU A 191 18.41 11.36 6.70
CA LEU A 191 17.29 10.97 5.85
C LEU A 191 16.19 10.40 6.74
N ILE A 192 14.97 10.92 6.63
CA ILE A 192 13.79 10.35 7.27
C ILE A 192 13.04 9.55 6.24
N LEU A 193 12.87 8.26 6.50
CA LEU A 193 11.98 7.38 5.75
C LEU A 193 10.63 7.30 6.46
N ILE A 194 9.55 7.55 5.74
CA ILE A 194 8.19 7.56 6.26
C ILE A 194 7.40 6.49 5.53
N GLN A 195 6.92 5.51 6.27
CA GLN A 195 6.13 4.41 5.76
C GLN A 195 4.71 4.47 6.30
N ASN A 196 3.73 4.33 5.42
CA ASN A 196 2.35 4.11 5.85
C ASN A 196 2.19 2.63 6.23
N ILE A 197 2.01 2.37 7.51
CA ILE A 197 1.81 1.02 8.07
C ILE A 197 0.37 0.81 8.56
N THR A 198 -0.57 1.62 8.11
CA THR A 198 -1.97 1.59 8.58
C THR A 198 -2.59 0.22 8.42
N ASP A 199 -2.47 -0.38 7.23
CA ASP A 199 -3.07 -1.69 6.95
C ASP A 199 -2.34 -2.80 7.71
N LEU A 200 -1.02 -2.73 7.80
CA LEU A 200 -0.21 -3.67 8.58
C LEU A 200 -0.58 -3.61 10.07
N SER A 201 -0.64 -2.40 10.63
CA SER A 201 -0.97 -2.21 12.05
C SER A 201 -2.40 -2.65 12.37
N LYS A 202 -3.37 -2.39 11.47
CA LYS A 202 -4.74 -2.91 11.61
C LYS A 202 -4.78 -4.44 11.57
N ALA A 203 -4.04 -5.06 10.66
CA ALA A 203 -3.96 -6.52 10.57
C ALA A 203 -3.34 -7.14 11.83
N GLU A 204 -2.27 -6.54 12.37
CA GLU A 204 -1.66 -6.99 13.61
C GLU A 204 -2.58 -6.79 14.83
N ALA A 205 -3.31 -5.67 14.90
CA ALA A 205 -4.30 -5.44 15.95
C ALA A 205 -5.42 -6.48 15.87
N MET A 206 -5.99 -6.71 14.67
CA MET A 206 -7.01 -7.74 14.48
C MET A 206 -6.51 -9.13 14.86
N ARG A 207 -5.25 -9.47 14.57
CA ARG A 207 -4.66 -10.75 14.97
C ARG A 207 -4.52 -10.87 16.49
N ARG A 208 -4.08 -9.82 17.18
CA ARG A 208 -3.98 -9.80 18.65
C ARG A 208 -5.35 -9.95 19.30
N ASP A 209 -6.34 -9.19 18.80
CA ASP A 209 -7.72 -9.24 19.30
C ASP A 209 -8.33 -10.63 19.06
N PHE A 210 -8.04 -11.25 17.92
CA PHE A 210 -8.48 -12.62 17.61
C PHE A 210 -7.95 -13.61 18.65
N VAL A 211 -6.65 -13.63 18.94
CA VAL A 211 -6.04 -14.55 19.91
C VAL A 211 -6.60 -14.30 21.32
N ALA A 212 -6.76 -13.05 21.71
CA ALA A 212 -7.34 -12.69 23.01
C ALA A 212 -8.79 -13.17 23.12
N ASN A 213 -9.62 -12.95 22.10
CA ASN A 213 -11.02 -13.37 22.08
C ASN A 213 -11.16 -14.90 22.08
N VAL A 214 -10.36 -15.64 21.29
CA VAL A 214 -10.32 -17.11 21.33
C VAL A 214 -10.03 -17.59 22.74
N SER A 215 -9.02 -17.03 23.40
CA SER A 215 -8.62 -17.40 24.76
C SER A 215 -9.75 -17.16 25.76
N HIS A 216 -10.46 -16.04 25.64
CA HIS A 216 -11.61 -15.73 26.50
C HIS A 216 -12.80 -16.65 26.25
N GLU A 217 -13.16 -16.88 24.98
CA GLU A 217 -14.30 -17.73 24.61
C GLU A 217 -14.05 -19.22 24.95
N MET A 218 -12.80 -19.67 25.02
CA MET A 218 -12.43 -21.00 25.52
C MET A 218 -12.38 -21.10 27.04
N ARG A 219 -11.86 -20.07 27.72
CA ARG A 219 -11.70 -20.09 29.19
C ARG A 219 -13.04 -20.17 29.91
N THR A 220 -14.04 -19.42 29.45
CA THR A 220 -15.35 -19.35 30.12
C THR A 220 -16.05 -20.71 30.23
N PRO A 221 -16.28 -21.48 29.12
CA PRO A 221 -16.93 -22.79 29.23
C PRO A 221 -16.07 -23.79 30.02
N LEU A 222 -14.75 -23.71 29.90
CA LEU A 222 -13.85 -24.58 30.66
C LEU A 222 -13.98 -24.35 32.18
N THR A 223 -13.98 -23.08 32.62
CA THR A 223 -14.17 -22.75 34.04
C THR A 223 -15.52 -23.22 34.56
N VAL A 224 -16.58 -23.07 33.73
CA VAL A 224 -17.92 -23.56 34.14
C VAL A 224 -17.95 -25.08 34.26
N MET A 225 -17.35 -25.81 33.30
CA MET A 225 -17.25 -27.28 33.37
C MET A 225 -16.47 -27.74 34.61
N MET A 226 -15.35 -27.07 34.90
CA MET A 226 -14.53 -27.40 36.09
C MET A 226 -15.32 -27.16 37.37
N GLY A 227 -16.03 -26.03 37.50
CA GLY A 227 -16.86 -25.74 38.68
C GLY A 227 -17.98 -26.76 38.88
N PHE A 228 -18.67 -27.19 37.82
CA PHE A 228 -19.66 -28.26 37.95
C PHE A 228 -19.03 -29.61 38.32
N LEU A 229 -17.85 -29.92 37.74
CA LEU A 229 -17.13 -31.14 38.06
C LEU A 229 -16.72 -31.16 39.55
N GLU A 230 -16.15 -30.09 40.07
CA GLU A 230 -15.81 -29.95 41.50
C GLU A 230 -17.04 -30.10 42.38
N THR A 231 -18.16 -29.47 41.99
CA THR A 231 -19.41 -29.57 42.71
C THR A 231 -19.92 -31.02 42.77
N VAL A 232 -19.89 -31.75 41.64
CA VAL A 232 -20.31 -33.16 41.56
C VAL A 232 -19.38 -34.07 42.34
N GLN A 233 -18.09 -33.72 42.48
CA GLN A 233 -17.09 -34.52 43.20
C GLN A 233 -17.12 -34.28 44.74
N THR A 234 -17.41 -33.03 45.14
CA THR A 234 -17.28 -32.64 46.54
C THR A 234 -18.59 -32.69 47.32
N LEU A 235 -19.74 -32.63 46.64
CA LEU A 235 -21.04 -32.61 47.29
C LEU A 235 -21.80 -33.95 47.00
N GLU A 236 -22.47 -34.46 48.03
CA GLU A 236 -23.45 -35.52 47.91
C GLU A 236 -24.75 -34.98 47.27
N LEU A 237 -24.87 -35.08 45.96
CA LEU A 237 -25.99 -34.52 45.22
C LEU A 237 -27.05 -35.59 44.96
N PRO A 238 -28.35 -35.24 44.98
CA PRO A 238 -29.41 -36.10 44.46
C PRO A 238 -29.14 -36.49 43.02
N PRO A 239 -29.55 -37.73 42.59
CA PRO A 239 -29.29 -38.22 41.24
C PRO A 239 -29.77 -37.30 40.14
N GLU A 240 -30.91 -36.63 40.34
CA GLU A 240 -31.47 -35.67 39.38
C GLU A 240 -30.59 -34.42 39.18
N GLN A 241 -30.07 -33.86 40.28
CA GLN A 241 -29.16 -32.70 40.24
C GLN A 241 -27.81 -33.06 39.59
N LYS A 242 -27.32 -34.26 39.91
CA LYS A 242 -26.09 -34.78 39.28
C LYS A 242 -26.26 -34.92 37.78
N ALA A 243 -27.40 -35.48 37.32
CA ALA A 243 -27.73 -35.59 35.89
C ALA A 243 -27.81 -34.20 35.22
N GLN A 244 -28.43 -33.23 35.90
CA GLN A 244 -28.53 -31.87 35.41
C GLN A 244 -27.16 -31.21 35.23
N TYR A 245 -26.24 -31.32 36.20
CA TYR A 245 -24.88 -30.78 36.09
C TYR A 245 -24.08 -31.47 34.97
N LEU A 246 -24.21 -32.77 34.79
CA LEU A 246 -23.59 -33.49 33.71
C LEU A 246 -24.11 -33.03 32.31
N GLU A 247 -25.40 -32.75 32.22
CA GLU A 247 -25.99 -32.21 30.97
C GLU A 247 -25.45 -30.80 30.70
N MET A 248 -25.38 -29.94 31.71
CA MET A 248 -24.78 -28.59 31.57
C MET A 248 -23.33 -28.67 31.15
N MET A 249 -22.53 -29.58 31.66
CA MET A 249 -21.13 -29.81 31.25
C MET A 249 -21.07 -30.30 29.78
N MET A 250 -21.94 -31.23 29.39
CA MET A 250 -22.04 -31.70 28.00
C MET A 250 -22.35 -30.54 27.04
N ASP A 251 -23.23 -29.63 27.43
CA ASP A 251 -23.54 -28.44 26.61
C ASP A 251 -22.34 -27.49 26.48
N GLN A 252 -21.58 -27.28 27.56
CA GLN A 252 -20.34 -26.52 27.45
C GLN A 252 -19.31 -27.21 26.55
N GLY A 253 -19.20 -28.56 26.60
CA GLY A 253 -18.33 -29.33 25.73
C GLY A 253 -18.73 -29.22 24.25
N ARG A 254 -20.03 -29.26 23.94
CA ARG A 254 -20.56 -29.03 22.57
C ARG A 254 -20.24 -27.62 22.07
N ARG A 255 -20.39 -26.61 22.92
CA ARG A 255 -20.05 -25.20 22.59
C ARG A 255 -18.58 -25.06 22.24
N MET A 256 -17.68 -25.67 23.03
CA MET A 256 -16.23 -25.66 22.76
C MET A 256 -15.90 -26.37 21.46
N LYS A 257 -16.51 -27.53 21.22
CA LYS A 257 -16.33 -28.27 19.94
C LYS A 257 -16.71 -27.40 18.74
N ASN A 258 -17.90 -26.79 18.76
CA ASN A 258 -18.35 -25.91 17.68
C ASN A 258 -17.43 -24.70 17.49
N LEU A 259 -16.91 -24.09 18.57
CA LEU A 259 -15.96 -23.01 18.49
C LEU A 259 -14.66 -23.44 17.79
N VAL A 260 -14.14 -24.62 18.11
CA VAL A 260 -12.92 -25.16 17.46
C VAL A 260 -13.18 -25.45 15.98
N GLU A 261 -14.33 -26.04 15.63
CA GLU A 261 -14.72 -26.33 14.24
C GLU A 261 -14.87 -25.02 13.43
N ASP A 262 -15.49 -23.97 13.99
CA ASP A 262 -15.59 -22.65 13.37
C ASP A 262 -14.20 -22.03 13.16
N LEU A 263 -13.29 -22.14 14.15
CA LEU A 263 -11.92 -21.63 14.05
C LEU A 263 -11.12 -22.36 12.96
N LEU A 264 -11.22 -23.68 12.88
CA LEU A 264 -10.55 -24.48 11.85
C LEU A 264 -11.10 -24.14 10.45
N THR A 265 -12.42 -23.99 10.34
CA THR A 265 -13.06 -23.58 9.08
C THR A 265 -12.58 -22.21 8.64
N LEU A 266 -12.56 -21.24 9.55
CA LEU A 266 -12.08 -19.88 9.26
C LEU A 266 -10.60 -19.88 8.88
N ALA A 267 -9.75 -20.60 9.62
CA ALA A 267 -8.32 -20.71 9.32
C ALA A 267 -8.07 -21.32 7.93
N ASN A 268 -8.81 -22.37 7.56
CA ASN A 268 -8.71 -22.97 6.24
C ASN A 268 -9.16 -22.02 5.12
N LEU A 269 -10.24 -21.27 5.33
CA LEU A 269 -10.72 -20.27 4.38
C LEU A 269 -9.73 -19.10 4.20
N GLU A 270 -9.04 -18.69 5.25
CA GLU A 270 -8.03 -17.63 5.21
C GLU A 270 -6.72 -18.06 4.56
N ALA A 271 -6.30 -19.30 4.80
CA ALA A 271 -5.10 -19.86 4.18
C ALA A 271 -5.30 -20.09 2.67
N ASN A 272 -6.52 -20.30 2.23
CA ASN A 272 -6.83 -20.64 0.85
C ASN A 272 -7.33 -19.40 0.08
N THR A 273 -6.39 -18.64 -0.47
CA THR A 273 -6.67 -17.40 -1.21
C THR A 273 -7.17 -17.62 -2.65
N GLN A 274 -7.14 -18.86 -3.14
CA GLN A 274 -7.61 -19.18 -4.49
C GLN A 274 -9.15 -19.15 -4.56
N PRO A 275 -9.73 -18.74 -5.69
CA PRO A 275 -11.17 -18.84 -5.91
C PRO A 275 -11.66 -20.30 -5.69
N ALA A 276 -12.89 -20.44 -5.19
CA ALA A 276 -13.50 -21.75 -4.99
C ALA A 276 -13.61 -22.49 -6.32
N PRO A 277 -13.48 -23.84 -6.32
CA PRO A 277 -13.63 -24.67 -7.51
C PRO A 277 -15.02 -24.49 -8.14
N MET A 278 -15.17 -24.90 -9.39
CA MET A 278 -16.43 -24.80 -10.15
C MET A 278 -17.15 -26.16 -10.19
N ASN A 279 -17.20 -26.87 -9.04
CA ASN A 279 -17.92 -28.10 -8.92
C ASN A 279 -19.41 -27.85 -8.80
N SER A 280 -20.24 -28.66 -9.47
CA SER A 280 -21.70 -28.52 -9.38
C SER A 280 -22.22 -29.02 -8.04
N ILE A 281 -22.94 -28.16 -7.34
CA ILE A 281 -23.57 -28.45 -6.04
C ILE A 281 -25.08 -28.55 -6.25
N SER A 282 -25.65 -29.68 -5.90
CA SER A 282 -27.09 -29.86 -5.94
C SER A 282 -27.80 -29.05 -4.86
N MET A 283 -28.47 -27.98 -5.28
CA MET A 283 -29.15 -27.07 -4.34
C MET A 283 -30.34 -27.76 -3.65
N SER A 284 -31.00 -28.72 -4.30
CA SER A 284 -32.06 -29.52 -3.67
C SER A 284 -31.52 -30.38 -2.52
N TYR A 285 -30.37 -31.02 -2.71
CA TYR A 285 -29.71 -31.81 -1.67
C TYR A 285 -29.23 -30.94 -0.52
N LEU A 286 -28.55 -29.85 -0.84
CA LEU A 286 -28.02 -28.90 0.16
C LEU A 286 -29.15 -28.28 1.01
N MET A 287 -30.23 -27.86 0.39
CA MET A 287 -31.41 -27.34 1.08
C MET A 287 -32.07 -28.38 1.99
N SER A 288 -32.08 -29.66 1.58
CA SER A 288 -32.61 -30.74 2.41
C SER A 288 -31.79 -30.99 3.68
N LEU A 289 -30.45 -30.92 3.60
CA LEU A 289 -29.56 -31.00 4.76
C LEU A 289 -29.81 -29.85 5.73
N ILE A 290 -29.78 -28.60 5.23
CA ILE A 290 -29.98 -27.40 6.04
C ILE A 290 -31.38 -27.42 6.70
N LYS A 291 -32.39 -27.88 5.98
CA LYS A 291 -33.75 -28.00 6.49
C LYS A 291 -33.80 -28.94 7.68
N ASN A 292 -33.17 -30.13 7.57
CA ASN A 292 -33.15 -31.12 8.67
C ASN A 292 -32.46 -30.56 9.91
N ASP A 293 -31.30 -29.91 9.74
CA ASP A 293 -30.56 -29.31 10.84
C ASP A 293 -31.36 -28.13 11.48
N ALA A 294 -32.05 -27.35 10.67
CA ALA A 294 -32.90 -26.26 11.13
C ALA A 294 -34.09 -26.76 11.99
N TYR A 295 -34.76 -27.82 11.57
CA TYR A 295 -35.83 -28.40 12.37
C TYR A 295 -35.32 -28.98 13.70
N ALA A 296 -34.19 -29.67 13.68
CA ALA A 296 -33.52 -30.13 14.91
C ALA A 296 -33.14 -28.98 15.85
N LEU A 297 -32.62 -27.89 15.33
CA LEU A 297 -32.24 -26.73 16.12
C LEU A 297 -33.45 -25.97 16.66
N SER A 298 -34.50 -25.81 15.86
CA SER A 298 -35.72 -25.08 16.24
C SER A 298 -36.54 -25.83 17.32
N GLN A 299 -36.48 -27.15 17.36
CA GLN A 299 -37.26 -27.97 18.27
C GLN A 299 -38.78 -27.64 18.27
N GLY A 300 -39.31 -27.23 17.11
CA GLY A 300 -40.72 -26.84 16.97
C GLY A 300 -41.07 -25.43 17.51
N LYS A 301 -40.09 -24.64 17.93
CA LYS A 301 -40.33 -23.29 18.52
C LYS A 301 -40.62 -22.23 17.48
N HIS A 302 -40.30 -22.45 16.20
CA HIS A 302 -40.43 -21.49 15.11
C HIS A 302 -41.18 -22.06 13.92
N SER A 303 -41.85 -21.18 13.15
CA SER A 303 -42.37 -21.52 11.82
C SER A 303 -41.23 -21.46 10.82
N LEU A 304 -40.85 -22.65 10.28
CA LEU A 304 -39.74 -22.74 9.33
C LEU A 304 -40.30 -22.97 7.91
N ASN A 305 -39.88 -22.12 6.96
CA ASN A 305 -40.23 -22.26 5.55
C ASN A 305 -38.95 -22.36 4.70
N PHE A 306 -38.85 -23.42 3.89
CA PHE A 306 -37.75 -23.66 2.96
C PHE A 306 -38.33 -23.79 1.54
N ASP A 307 -37.87 -22.88 0.65
CA ASP A 307 -38.37 -22.76 -0.70
C ASP A 307 -37.24 -22.83 -1.74
N LEU A 308 -37.39 -23.73 -2.71
CA LEU A 308 -36.50 -23.88 -3.85
C LEU A 308 -37.22 -23.36 -5.11
N LYS A 309 -37.12 -22.08 -5.42
CA LYS A 309 -37.82 -21.43 -6.54
C LYS A 309 -37.26 -21.81 -7.91
N THR A 310 -36.04 -22.29 -7.96
CA THR A 310 -35.36 -22.68 -9.19
C THR A 310 -34.58 -23.99 -8.99
N PRO A 311 -34.58 -24.90 -9.97
CA PRO A 311 -33.76 -26.11 -9.92
C PRO A 311 -32.28 -25.88 -10.23
N CYS A 312 -31.87 -24.62 -10.50
CA CYS A 312 -30.48 -24.29 -10.81
C CYS A 312 -29.52 -24.69 -9.69
N ASN A 313 -28.43 -25.34 -10.09
CA ASN A 313 -27.35 -25.70 -9.20
C ASN A 313 -26.39 -24.51 -8.99
N LEU A 314 -25.57 -24.63 -7.95
CA LEU A 314 -24.50 -23.67 -7.66
C LEU A 314 -23.14 -24.31 -7.99
N LEU A 315 -22.24 -23.56 -8.59
CA LEU A 315 -20.86 -23.97 -8.84
C LEU A 315 -19.95 -23.49 -7.72
N GLY A 316 -19.34 -24.42 -6.96
CA GLY A 316 -18.53 -24.05 -5.81
C GLY A 316 -17.93 -25.24 -5.06
N GLU A 317 -17.53 -24.97 -3.82
CA GLU A 317 -17.10 -25.98 -2.84
C GLU A 317 -18.26 -26.28 -1.88
N GLU A 318 -18.81 -27.49 -1.97
CA GLU A 318 -20.03 -27.91 -1.25
C GLU A 318 -19.95 -27.68 0.26
N ARG A 319 -18.82 -28.09 0.87
CA ARG A 319 -18.63 -27.93 2.33
C ARG A 319 -18.64 -26.47 2.79
N GLU A 320 -18.07 -25.60 2.00
CA GLU A 320 -18.01 -24.16 2.31
C GLU A 320 -19.39 -23.52 2.16
N VAL A 321 -20.09 -23.82 1.08
CA VAL A 321 -21.44 -23.31 0.83
C VAL A 321 -22.41 -23.82 1.89
N LEU A 322 -22.34 -25.13 2.24
CA LEU A 322 -23.14 -25.70 3.32
C LEU A 322 -22.87 -24.98 4.66
N SER A 323 -21.60 -24.76 5.00
CA SER A 323 -21.22 -24.04 6.22
C SER A 323 -21.78 -22.62 6.22
N ALA A 324 -21.67 -21.87 5.12
CA ALA A 324 -22.19 -20.51 5.03
C ALA A 324 -23.72 -20.47 5.19
N PHE A 325 -24.45 -21.32 4.49
CA PHE A 325 -25.91 -21.37 4.54
C PHE A 325 -26.41 -21.81 5.90
N SER A 326 -25.79 -22.84 6.51
CA SER A 326 -26.11 -23.29 7.86
C SER A 326 -25.87 -22.21 8.90
N ASN A 327 -24.80 -21.42 8.77
CA ASN A 327 -24.52 -20.28 9.64
C ASN A 327 -25.61 -19.19 9.53
N LEU A 328 -26.10 -18.89 8.34
CA LEU A 328 -27.19 -17.89 8.17
C LEU A 328 -28.50 -18.40 8.79
N VAL A 329 -28.88 -19.65 8.51
CA VAL A 329 -30.12 -20.23 9.03
C VAL A 329 -30.06 -20.42 10.55
N SER A 330 -28.97 -20.93 11.08
CA SER A 330 -28.80 -21.11 12.53
C SER A 330 -28.83 -19.77 13.28
N ASN A 331 -28.24 -18.72 12.71
CA ASN A 331 -28.33 -17.37 13.26
C ASN A 331 -29.77 -16.88 13.28
N ALA A 332 -30.51 -17.02 12.18
CA ALA A 332 -31.93 -16.65 12.11
C ALA A 332 -32.75 -17.37 13.18
N ILE A 333 -32.57 -18.67 13.37
CA ILE A 333 -33.29 -19.46 14.40
C ILE A 333 -32.92 -18.99 15.81
N ARG A 334 -31.64 -18.78 16.09
CA ARG A 334 -31.15 -18.37 17.42
C ARG A 334 -31.63 -16.99 17.86
N TYR A 335 -31.77 -16.07 16.91
CA TYR A 335 -32.15 -14.69 17.25
C TYR A 335 -33.65 -14.43 17.09
N THR A 336 -34.41 -15.34 16.50
CA THR A 336 -35.86 -15.24 16.42
C THR A 336 -36.50 -15.70 17.73
N PRO A 337 -37.40 -14.94 18.35
CA PRO A 337 -38.14 -15.38 19.52
C PRO A 337 -39.05 -16.58 19.20
N ASN A 338 -39.43 -17.33 20.25
CA ASN A 338 -40.39 -18.42 20.12
C ASN A 338 -41.66 -17.93 19.41
N VAL A 339 -42.27 -18.79 18.56
CA VAL A 339 -43.42 -18.48 17.70
C VAL A 339 -43.11 -17.56 16.50
N GLY A 340 -41.88 -17.06 16.37
CA GLY A 340 -41.45 -16.33 15.18
C GLY A 340 -41.28 -17.20 13.96
N SER A 341 -41.03 -16.58 12.81
CA SER A 341 -40.84 -17.27 11.53
C SER A 341 -39.43 -17.06 10.96
N VAL A 342 -38.89 -18.12 10.36
CA VAL A 342 -37.64 -18.10 9.61
C VAL A 342 -37.89 -18.73 8.25
N SER A 343 -37.51 -18.02 7.17
CA SER A 343 -37.61 -18.53 5.81
C SER A 343 -36.23 -18.55 5.14
N ALA A 344 -35.94 -19.62 4.42
CA ALA A 344 -34.75 -19.76 3.61
C ALA A 344 -35.15 -20.08 2.16
N THR A 345 -34.69 -19.29 1.21
CA THR A 345 -35.11 -19.39 -0.19
C THR A 345 -33.87 -19.40 -1.09
N TRP A 346 -33.86 -20.33 -2.05
CA TRP A 346 -32.95 -20.30 -3.18
C TRP A 346 -33.67 -19.88 -4.45
N SER A 347 -33.14 -18.88 -5.15
CA SER A 347 -33.72 -18.34 -6.39
C SER A 347 -32.62 -17.82 -7.31
N VAL A 348 -32.94 -17.65 -8.59
CA VAL A 348 -32.12 -16.93 -9.56
C VAL A 348 -32.86 -15.66 -9.94
N ASN A 349 -32.19 -14.51 -9.86
CA ASN A 349 -32.77 -13.22 -10.19
C ASN A 349 -32.78 -12.97 -11.72
N ALA A 350 -33.34 -11.85 -12.16
CA ALA A 350 -33.40 -11.47 -13.57
C ALA A 350 -32.04 -11.24 -14.24
N ALA A 351 -31.00 -10.98 -13.45
CA ALA A 351 -29.63 -10.83 -13.92
C ALA A 351 -28.86 -12.18 -14.05
N GLY A 352 -29.53 -13.30 -13.72
CA GLY A 352 -28.92 -14.62 -13.72
C GLY A 352 -28.08 -14.94 -12.47
N GLU A 353 -28.13 -14.08 -11.44
CA GLU A 353 -27.41 -14.29 -10.18
C GLU A 353 -28.19 -15.25 -9.27
N GLY A 354 -27.49 -16.22 -8.67
CA GLY A 354 -28.05 -17.10 -7.66
C GLY A 354 -28.16 -16.41 -6.31
N GLU A 355 -29.34 -16.40 -5.71
CA GLU A 355 -29.58 -15.76 -4.42
C GLU A 355 -30.05 -16.79 -3.38
N PHE A 356 -29.24 -16.96 -2.31
CA PHE A 356 -29.69 -17.61 -1.09
C PHE A 356 -30.11 -16.56 -0.08
N THR A 357 -31.39 -16.51 0.23
CA THR A 357 -31.99 -15.51 1.10
C THR A 357 -32.53 -16.16 2.37
N VAL A 358 -32.10 -15.66 3.54
CA VAL A 358 -32.64 -16.03 4.85
C VAL A 358 -33.32 -14.80 5.44
N THR A 359 -34.60 -14.94 5.81
CA THR A 359 -35.38 -13.87 6.44
C THR A 359 -35.91 -14.37 7.78
N ASP A 360 -35.79 -13.56 8.80
CA ASP A 360 -36.28 -13.81 10.15
C ASP A 360 -37.22 -12.70 10.65
N THR A 361 -38.05 -13.03 11.62
CA THR A 361 -38.90 -12.07 12.35
C THR A 361 -38.37 -11.75 13.76
N GLY A 362 -37.03 -11.74 13.88
CA GLY A 362 -36.34 -11.45 15.12
C GLY A 362 -36.37 -9.95 15.50
N PRO A 363 -35.56 -9.55 16.47
CA PRO A 363 -35.55 -8.16 16.98
C PRO A 363 -35.01 -7.15 15.97
N GLY A 364 -34.43 -7.61 14.85
CA GLY A 364 -33.75 -6.75 13.90
C GLY A 364 -32.41 -6.18 14.43
N ILE A 365 -31.71 -5.44 13.59
CA ILE A 365 -30.35 -4.96 13.83
C ILE A 365 -30.29 -3.47 13.50
N SER A 366 -29.72 -2.67 14.38
CA SER A 366 -29.47 -1.26 14.15
C SER A 366 -28.41 -1.05 13.06
N SER A 367 -28.60 -0.03 12.21
CA SER A 367 -27.71 0.27 11.08
C SER A 367 -26.25 0.45 11.45
N GLU A 368 -25.96 0.93 12.65
CA GLU A 368 -24.58 1.10 13.16
C GLU A 368 -23.82 -0.22 13.34
N HIS A 369 -24.54 -1.33 13.58
CA HIS A 369 -23.95 -2.66 13.77
C HIS A 369 -23.73 -3.42 12.46
N ILE A 370 -24.52 -3.12 11.41
CA ILE A 370 -24.51 -3.86 10.14
C ILE A 370 -23.11 -3.97 9.53
N PRO A 371 -22.30 -2.90 9.42
CA PRO A 371 -20.95 -2.99 8.84
C PRO A 371 -20.00 -3.89 9.64
N ARG A 372 -20.27 -4.07 10.92
CA ARG A 372 -19.41 -4.79 11.86
C ARG A 372 -19.82 -6.25 12.07
N LEU A 373 -20.99 -6.66 11.62
CA LEU A 373 -21.53 -8.01 11.84
C LEU A 373 -20.62 -9.13 11.31
N THR A 374 -19.82 -8.85 10.29
CA THR A 374 -18.87 -9.79 9.70
C THR A 374 -17.47 -9.75 10.34
N GLU A 375 -17.27 -8.89 11.35
CA GLU A 375 -16.03 -8.91 12.16
C GLU A 375 -16.00 -10.16 13.04
N ARG A 376 -14.83 -10.74 13.26
CA ARG A 376 -14.66 -11.94 14.09
C ARG A 376 -15.02 -11.62 15.54
N PHE A 377 -15.81 -12.50 16.19
CA PHE A 377 -16.29 -12.36 17.56
C PHE A 377 -17.17 -11.13 17.81
N TYR A 378 -17.59 -10.42 16.76
CA TYR A 378 -18.49 -9.30 16.93
C TYR A 378 -19.91 -9.77 17.26
N ARG A 379 -20.53 -9.13 18.25
CA ARG A 379 -21.87 -9.43 18.75
C ARG A 379 -22.53 -8.14 19.19
N VAL A 380 -23.79 -7.92 18.76
CA VAL A 380 -24.56 -6.73 19.13
C VAL A 380 -24.85 -6.68 20.63
N ASP A 381 -25.16 -7.83 21.24
CA ASP A 381 -25.40 -7.98 22.67
C ASP A 381 -24.66 -9.20 23.22
N ARG A 382 -23.64 -8.96 24.07
CA ARG A 382 -22.82 -9.99 24.70
C ARG A 382 -23.56 -10.79 25.76
N SER A 383 -24.59 -10.23 26.41
CA SER A 383 -25.32 -10.91 27.48
C SER A 383 -26.31 -11.93 26.95
N ARG A 384 -27.16 -11.53 26.03
CA ARG A 384 -28.20 -12.38 25.42
C ARG A 384 -27.61 -13.50 24.56
N SER A 385 -26.50 -13.23 23.93
CA SER A 385 -25.87 -14.20 23.04
C SER A 385 -25.01 -15.27 23.76
N ARG A 386 -24.74 -15.15 25.08
CA ARG A 386 -24.22 -16.27 25.90
C ARG A 386 -25.27 -17.34 26.11
N GLU A 387 -26.53 -16.96 26.26
CA GLU A 387 -27.65 -17.90 26.39
C GLU A 387 -27.92 -18.66 25.10
N THR A 388 -27.76 -18.00 23.95
CA THR A 388 -28.02 -18.60 22.63
C THR A 388 -26.85 -19.39 22.05
N GLY A 389 -25.66 -19.36 22.70
CA GLY A 389 -24.51 -20.21 22.32
C GLY A 389 -23.80 -19.85 21.02
N GLY A 390 -23.95 -18.62 20.52
CA GLY A 390 -23.25 -18.17 19.31
C GLY A 390 -21.76 -17.92 19.56
N THR A 391 -20.89 -18.30 18.63
CA THR A 391 -19.43 -18.10 18.68
C THR A 391 -19.01 -16.69 18.25
N GLY A 392 -19.86 -15.97 17.49
CA GLY A 392 -19.50 -14.72 16.82
C GLY A 392 -18.57 -14.90 15.62
N LEU A 393 -18.36 -16.14 15.16
CA LEU A 393 -17.55 -16.45 13.99
C LEU A 393 -18.38 -16.77 12.75
N GLY A 394 -19.64 -17.16 12.90
CA GLY A 394 -20.48 -17.64 11.79
C GLY A 394 -20.62 -16.64 10.64
N LEU A 395 -20.86 -15.35 10.91
CA LEU A 395 -20.96 -14.35 9.83
C LEU A 395 -19.59 -13.98 9.23
N ALA A 396 -18.51 -14.11 9.98
CA ALA A 396 -17.16 -14.00 9.43
C ALA A 396 -16.88 -15.16 8.44
N ILE A 397 -17.27 -16.40 8.79
CA ILE A 397 -17.19 -17.55 7.89
C ILE A 397 -18.02 -17.29 6.62
N VAL A 398 -19.26 -16.82 6.75
CA VAL A 398 -20.13 -16.47 5.60
C VAL A 398 -19.42 -15.45 4.70
N LYS A 399 -18.80 -14.42 5.25
CA LYS A 399 -18.07 -13.41 4.49
C LYS A 399 -16.88 -13.98 3.73
N HIS A 400 -16.08 -14.85 4.36
CA HIS A 400 -14.94 -15.49 3.71
C HIS A 400 -15.38 -16.45 2.59
N VAL A 401 -16.42 -17.24 2.81
CA VAL A 401 -17.03 -18.09 1.78
C VAL A 401 -17.56 -17.23 0.63
N ALA A 402 -18.26 -16.14 0.92
CA ALA A 402 -18.75 -15.21 -0.10
C ALA A 402 -17.62 -14.69 -0.97
N ASN A 403 -16.57 -14.16 -0.35
CA ASN A 403 -15.41 -13.62 -1.07
C ASN A 403 -14.76 -14.68 -1.98
N ARG A 404 -14.57 -15.91 -1.46
CA ARG A 404 -13.95 -16.98 -2.19
C ARG A 404 -14.80 -17.49 -3.38
N HIS A 405 -16.12 -17.41 -3.25
CA HIS A 405 -17.07 -17.72 -4.31
C HIS A 405 -17.45 -16.53 -5.18
N GLN A 406 -16.77 -15.39 -5.03
CA GLN A 406 -17.08 -14.14 -5.74
C GLN A 406 -18.52 -13.66 -5.51
N ALA A 407 -19.11 -14.07 -4.39
CA ALA A 407 -20.45 -13.70 -3.98
C ALA A 407 -20.45 -12.45 -3.11
N ASN A 408 -21.62 -11.80 -3.04
CA ASN A 408 -21.82 -10.63 -2.20
C ASN A 408 -22.83 -10.93 -1.09
N LEU A 409 -22.48 -10.59 0.17
CA LEU A 409 -23.39 -10.66 1.30
C LEU A 409 -24.08 -9.32 1.48
N VAL A 410 -25.40 -9.30 1.32
CA VAL A 410 -26.27 -8.13 1.54
C VAL A 410 -27.08 -8.38 2.80
N ILE A 411 -27.12 -7.38 3.70
CA ILE A 411 -27.85 -7.45 4.97
C ILE A 411 -28.83 -6.29 5.02
N GLU A 412 -30.10 -6.63 5.08
CA GLU A 412 -31.23 -5.70 5.22
C GLU A 412 -31.90 -5.96 6.57
N SER A 413 -31.92 -4.99 7.47
CA SER A 413 -32.52 -5.18 8.79
C SER A 413 -33.11 -3.86 9.31
N THR A 414 -34.20 -4.01 10.04
CA THR A 414 -34.86 -2.88 10.74
C THR A 414 -35.18 -3.31 12.17
N PRO A 415 -34.76 -2.57 13.18
CA PRO A 415 -35.10 -2.86 14.56
C PRO A 415 -36.62 -3.07 14.76
N GLY A 416 -36.98 -4.18 15.40
CA GLY A 416 -38.35 -4.60 15.66
C GLY A 416 -39.09 -5.28 14.50
N ARG A 417 -38.46 -5.43 13.30
CA ARG A 417 -39.12 -6.05 12.12
C ARG A 417 -38.40 -7.31 11.62
N GLY A 418 -37.24 -7.63 12.17
CA GLY A 418 -36.44 -8.77 11.74
C GLY A 418 -35.30 -8.40 10.81
N SER A 419 -34.65 -9.42 10.25
CA SER A 419 -33.51 -9.26 9.36
C SER A 419 -33.64 -10.14 8.13
N LYS A 420 -32.97 -9.70 7.04
CA LYS A 420 -32.87 -10.44 5.80
C LYS A 420 -31.42 -10.46 5.37
N PHE A 421 -30.85 -11.66 5.24
CA PHE A 421 -29.51 -11.93 4.78
C PHE A 421 -29.57 -12.54 3.39
N ILE A 422 -28.87 -11.95 2.42
CA ILE A 422 -28.86 -12.40 1.03
C ILE A 422 -27.42 -12.68 0.64
N LEU A 423 -27.16 -13.90 0.22
CA LEU A 423 -25.89 -14.31 -0.38
C LEU A 423 -26.11 -14.38 -1.89
N ARG A 424 -25.51 -13.45 -2.62
CA ARG A 424 -25.69 -13.29 -4.06
C ARG A 424 -24.46 -13.77 -4.80
N PHE A 425 -24.61 -14.81 -5.60
CA PHE A 425 -23.57 -15.43 -6.42
C PHE A 425 -23.64 -14.91 -7.85
N PRO A 426 -22.50 -14.65 -8.51
CA PRO A 426 -22.51 -14.15 -9.88
C PRO A 426 -23.06 -15.20 -10.86
N PRO A 427 -23.58 -14.78 -12.04
CA PRO A 427 -24.19 -15.70 -13.02
C PRO A 427 -23.24 -16.83 -13.47
N VAL A 428 -21.94 -16.60 -13.48
CA VAL A 428 -20.93 -17.61 -13.83
C VAL A 428 -20.93 -18.83 -12.88
N ARG A 429 -21.51 -18.68 -11.68
CA ARG A 429 -21.60 -19.73 -10.66
C ARG A 429 -22.98 -20.40 -10.59
N THR A 430 -23.93 -20.01 -11.43
CA THR A 430 -25.27 -20.64 -11.53
C THR A 430 -25.32 -21.51 -12.77
N SER A 431 -25.79 -22.76 -12.65
CA SER A 431 -25.83 -23.74 -13.75
C SER A 431 -27.15 -24.50 -13.80
#